data_2c81a38d0063927cef9b0bdf127dab0a
#
_entry.id   2c81a38d0063927cef9b0bdf127dab0a
#
_cell.length_a   1.000
_cell.length_b   1.000
_cell.length_c   1.000
_cell.angle_alpha   90.00
_cell.angle_beta   90.00
_cell.angle_gamma   90.00
#
_symmetry.space_group_name_H-M   'P 1'
#
loop_
_entity.id
_entity.type
_entity.pdbx_description
1 polymer ?
#
loop_
_entity_poly.entity_id
_entity_poly.type
_entity_poly.pdbx_seq_one_letter_code
_entity_poly.pdbx_strand_id
1 'polypeptide(L)'
;PLTDPKCEAAKPRETDYKLSDGQGLYLLVKPSGVKTWRLKFVRPDGREGLATFGSYPALGLKAARDRRADALELLARGIDPMAHAKAIKDEEEGARANTFKVLALDWHAAGARKWSAGHAATVLRRMEIHLFPMLGSRPVTELKTRDLLAPLKATERADTLDTASRLRQYMTGIMRRAVQHGHIDSNPANDLIGATASNKTKHRPALPLDRLPELLARINADTGRPLTRLATHLTLLVFIRSSELRFARWGEIDSARAMWTIPGERQPIEGVKNSHRGAKMATPHLVPLSRQALALLDNVRQLTGRFDLVFAGDHHHWKPMSENTVNKALRRMGYDTKADVCGHGFRAMACSSLIESGMWSRDAVERQMSHQERNGVRAAYVHKAEFIEERRLMIQWWADYLDANRKEHVTPYDFAHRGDDTANVVSIKRA
;
A
#
# COMPACT_ATOMS: atom_id res chain seq x y z
N PRO A 1 42.81 50.44 -17.90
CA PRO A 1 41.59 49.64 -18.16
C PRO A 1 41.52 49.21 -19.62
N LEU A 2 41.07 48.02 -19.89
CA LEU A 2 40.79 47.49 -21.23
C LEU A 2 39.56 48.15 -21.83
N THR A 3 39.48 48.09 -23.16
CA THR A 3 38.29 48.43 -23.93
C THR A 3 37.84 47.25 -24.78
N ASP A 4 36.55 47.12 -25.12
CA ASP A 4 36.09 46.03 -25.95
C ASP A 4 36.82 45.89 -27.27
N PRO A 5 37.14 46.99 -28.02
CA PRO A 5 37.98 46.89 -29.23
C PRO A 5 39.38 46.31 -28.99
N LYS A 6 39.98 46.57 -27.81
CA LYS A 6 41.27 45.96 -27.45
C LYS A 6 41.15 44.48 -27.15
N CYS A 7 40.07 44.05 -26.53
CA CYS A 7 39.78 42.65 -26.27
C CYS A 7 39.53 41.88 -27.57
N GLU A 8 38.81 42.50 -28.51
CA GLU A 8 38.50 41.92 -29.81
C GLU A 8 39.73 41.79 -30.67
N ALA A 9 40.54 42.86 -30.76
CA ALA A 9 41.76 42.92 -31.56
C ALA A 9 42.92 42.06 -31.05
N ALA A 10 42.83 41.48 -29.85
CA ALA A 10 43.88 40.65 -29.27
C ALA A 10 44.07 39.36 -30.10
N LYS A 11 45.23 39.22 -30.78
CA LYS A 11 45.58 38.06 -31.59
C LYS A 11 46.35 37.02 -30.77
N PRO A 12 46.23 35.72 -31.08
CA PRO A 12 47.05 34.67 -30.43
C PRO A 12 48.53 34.88 -30.68
N ARG A 13 49.33 34.45 -29.71
CA ARG A 13 50.84 34.45 -29.80
C ARG A 13 51.31 33.02 -29.52
N GLU A 14 52.62 32.81 -29.69
CA GLU A 14 53.25 31.50 -29.45
C GLU A 14 53.05 31.01 -28.01
N THR A 15 52.90 31.92 -27.05
CA THR A 15 52.70 31.62 -25.62
C THR A 15 51.48 32.35 -25.07
N ASP A 16 50.91 31.83 -23.96
CA ASP A 16 49.86 32.50 -23.23
C ASP A 16 50.28 33.90 -22.78
N TYR A 17 49.44 34.90 -23.02
CA TYR A 17 49.69 36.26 -22.49
C TYR A 17 48.45 36.88 -21.90
N LYS A 18 48.69 37.86 -21.01
CA LYS A 18 47.64 38.52 -20.21
C LYS A 18 47.44 39.97 -20.66
N LEU A 19 46.21 40.39 -20.80
CA LEU A 19 45.81 41.78 -20.95
C LEU A 19 45.11 42.20 -19.63
N SER A 20 45.77 43.05 -18.85
CA SER A 20 45.27 43.48 -17.53
C SER A 20 44.20 44.56 -17.67
N ASP A 21 43.10 44.41 -16.92
CA ASP A 21 42.04 45.42 -16.79
C ASP A 21 42.09 46.20 -15.45
N GLY A 22 42.89 45.73 -14.51
CA GLY A 22 43.06 46.31 -13.19
C GLY A 22 42.34 45.49 -12.07
N GLN A 23 42.75 45.78 -10.83
CA GLN A 23 42.22 45.09 -9.64
C GLN A 23 42.23 43.56 -9.76
N GLY A 24 43.31 42.99 -10.34
CA GLY A 24 43.45 41.54 -10.51
C GLY A 24 42.69 40.91 -11.68
N LEU A 25 41.81 41.65 -12.38
CA LEU A 25 41.13 41.17 -13.59
C LEU A 25 42.01 41.25 -14.81
N TYR A 26 42.08 40.21 -15.63
CA TYR A 26 42.80 40.14 -16.89
C TYR A 26 42.12 39.21 -17.88
N LEU A 27 42.31 39.46 -19.15
CA LEU A 27 41.98 38.59 -20.25
C LEU A 27 43.22 37.74 -20.61
N LEU A 28 43.12 36.43 -20.42
CA LEU A 28 44.14 35.47 -20.83
C LEU A 28 43.88 35.11 -22.30
N VAL A 29 44.88 35.36 -23.18
CA VAL A 29 44.81 34.97 -24.58
C VAL A 29 45.76 33.78 -24.79
N LYS A 30 45.21 32.66 -25.22
CA LYS A 30 45.98 31.44 -25.50
C LYS A 30 46.46 31.36 -26.95
N PRO A 31 47.52 30.55 -27.27
CA PRO A 31 47.95 30.29 -28.64
C PRO A 31 46.84 29.75 -29.53
N SER A 32 45.88 29.00 -28.97
CA SER A 32 44.69 28.50 -29.67
C SER A 32 43.67 29.58 -30.07
N GLY A 33 43.90 30.84 -29.71
CA GLY A 33 42.96 31.94 -29.93
C GLY A 33 41.85 32.07 -28.86
N VAL A 34 41.76 31.13 -27.92
CA VAL A 34 40.78 31.19 -26.83
C VAL A 34 41.16 32.33 -25.89
N LYS A 35 40.18 33.22 -25.62
CA LYS A 35 40.33 34.35 -24.72
C LYS A 35 39.45 34.09 -23.48
N THR A 36 40.04 34.15 -22.27
CA THR A 36 39.32 33.79 -21.02
C THR A 36 39.55 34.87 -19.98
N TRP A 37 38.46 35.35 -19.41
CA TRP A 37 38.47 36.26 -18.24
C TRP A 37 38.87 35.53 -16.98
N ARG A 38 39.92 36.09 -16.30
CA ARG A 38 40.41 35.56 -15.02
C ARG A 38 40.63 36.68 -14.02
N LEU A 39 40.35 36.37 -12.73
CA LEU A 39 40.63 37.24 -11.59
C LEU A 39 41.69 36.60 -10.71
N LYS A 40 42.83 37.31 -10.50
CA LYS A 40 43.81 36.96 -9.46
C LYS A 40 43.49 37.76 -8.22
N PHE A 41 43.40 37.09 -7.07
CA PHE A 41 43.04 37.73 -5.79
C PHE A 41 43.79 37.06 -4.62
N VAL A 42 43.76 37.69 -3.44
CA VAL A 42 44.26 37.10 -2.20
C VAL A 42 43.05 36.56 -1.40
N ARG A 43 43.10 35.32 -1.02
CA ARG A 43 42.07 34.68 -0.21
C ARG A 43 42.09 35.21 1.23
N PRO A 44 41.03 35.01 2.01
CA PRO A 44 41.02 35.37 3.42
C PRO A 44 42.11 34.71 4.28
N ASP A 45 42.59 33.55 3.85
CA ASP A 45 43.72 32.83 4.49
C ASP A 45 45.12 33.33 4.08
N GLY A 46 45.18 34.37 3.27
CA GLY A 46 46.43 34.97 2.79
C GLY A 46 47.05 34.33 1.54
N ARG A 47 46.48 33.23 1.03
CA ARG A 47 46.99 32.55 -0.18
C ARG A 47 46.48 33.20 -1.47
N GLU A 48 47.24 33.05 -2.52
CA GLU A 48 46.78 33.48 -3.86
C GLU A 48 45.63 32.61 -4.34
N GLY A 49 44.57 33.26 -4.89
CA GLY A 49 43.44 32.65 -5.55
C GLY A 49 43.36 33.07 -7.01
N LEU A 50 42.78 32.18 -7.84
CA LEU A 50 42.54 32.44 -9.25
C LEU A 50 41.12 32.00 -9.61
N ALA A 51 40.28 32.94 -10.01
CA ALA A 51 38.94 32.65 -10.51
C ALA A 51 38.91 32.77 -12.04
N THR A 52 38.21 31.87 -12.69
CA THR A 52 37.93 31.91 -14.14
C THR A 52 36.46 32.24 -14.34
N PHE A 53 36.16 33.36 -15.00
CA PHE A 53 34.81 33.87 -15.15
C PHE A 53 34.08 33.36 -16.40
N GLY A 54 34.82 33.12 -17.47
CA GLY A 54 34.29 32.67 -18.75
C GLY A 54 35.08 33.16 -19.96
N SER A 55 34.64 32.73 -21.13
CA SER A 55 35.33 33.03 -22.40
C SER A 55 34.76 34.29 -23.06
N TYR A 56 35.66 35.11 -23.60
CA TYR A 56 35.29 36.23 -24.48
C TYR A 56 35.12 35.69 -25.91
N PRO A 57 34.11 36.14 -26.71
CA PRO A 57 33.18 37.23 -26.45
C PRO A 57 31.90 36.84 -25.71
N ALA A 58 31.66 35.55 -25.41
CA ALA A 58 30.43 35.07 -24.70
C ALA A 58 30.24 35.81 -23.36
N LEU A 59 31.33 36.12 -22.66
CA LEU A 59 31.33 37.03 -21.50
C LEU A 59 32.07 38.31 -21.94
N GLY A 60 31.31 39.40 -22.13
CA GLY A 60 31.84 40.72 -22.49
C GLY A 60 32.58 41.38 -21.32
N LEU A 61 33.37 42.46 -21.63
CA LEU A 61 34.16 43.18 -20.64
C LEU A 61 33.35 43.74 -19.48
N LYS A 62 32.17 44.30 -19.77
CA LYS A 62 31.27 44.83 -18.71
C LYS A 62 30.89 43.72 -17.72
N ALA A 63 30.38 42.58 -18.21
CA ALA A 63 29.97 41.46 -17.37
C ALA A 63 31.18 40.85 -16.61
N ALA A 64 32.38 40.86 -17.16
CA ALA A 64 33.59 40.43 -16.46
C ALA A 64 33.95 41.37 -15.29
N ARG A 65 33.74 42.69 -15.47
CA ARG A 65 33.90 43.70 -14.39
C ARG A 65 32.87 43.56 -13.31
N ASP A 66 31.62 43.30 -13.67
CA ASP A 66 30.53 43.03 -12.69
C ASP A 66 30.87 41.82 -11.83
N ARG A 67 31.28 40.70 -12.42
CA ARG A 67 31.74 39.51 -11.68
C ARG A 67 32.95 39.75 -10.80
N ARG A 68 33.90 40.64 -11.24
CA ARG A 68 34.99 41.08 -10.37
C ARG A 68 34.47 41.86 -9.15
N ALA A 69 33.53 42.77 -9.34
CA ALA A 69 32.95 43.57 -8.24
C ALA A 69 32.29 42.62 -7.22
N ASP A 70 31.48 41.66 -7.67
CA ASP A 70 30.85 40.65 -6.80
C ASP A 70 31.92 39.82 -6.02
N ALA A 71 32.98 39.41 -6.70
CA ALA A 71 34.07 38.66 -6.06
C ALA A 71 34.80 39.49 -4.99
N LEU A 72 35.05 40.78 -5.27
CA LEU A 72 35.70 41.69 -4.33
C LEU A 72 34.82 41.99 -3.13
N GLU A 73 33.49 42.07 -3.31
CA GLU A 73 32.53 42.21 -2.21
C GLU A 73 32.55 41.00 -1.26
N LEU A 74 32.58 39.76 -1.82
CA LEU A 74 32.73 38.54 -1.03
C LEU A 74 34.04 38.56 -0.24
N LEU A 75 35.14 38.93 -0.86
CA LEU A 75 36.45 39.03 -0.20
C LEU A 75 36.46 40.08 0.91
N ALA A 76 35.79 41.24 0.74
CA ALA A 76 35.66 42.24 1.78
C ALA A 76 34.89 41.71 2.98
N ARG A 77 33.97 40.76 2.79
CA ARG A 77 33.24 40.02 3.83
C ARG A 77 34.01 38.83 4.39
N GLY A 78 35.25 38.60 4.01
CA GLY A 78 36.04 37.47 4.46
C GLY A 78 35.65 36.11 3.84
N ILE A 79 34.94 36.11 2.71
CA ILE A 79 34.44 34.90 2.01
C ILE A 79 35.30 34.65 0.76
N ASP A 80 35.83 33.45 0.60
CA ASP A 80 36.50 33.03 -0.63
C ASP A 80 35.49 32.84 -1.77
N PRO A 81 35.56 33.64 -2.87
CA PRO A 81 34.61 33.57 -3.99
C PRO A 81 34.57 32.19 -4.66
N MET A 82 35.68 31.46 -4.69
CA MET A 82 35.73 30.12 -5.30
C MET A 82 35.09 29.07 -4.43
N ALA A 83 35.32 29.14 -3.10
CA ALA A 83 34.63 28.26 -2.14
C ALA A 83 33.13 28.53 -2.12
N HIS A 84 32.71 29.80 -2.18
CA HIS A 84 31.31 30.18 -2.25
C HIS A 84 30.64 29.69 -3.53
N ALA A 85 31.24 29.88 -4.69
CA ALA A 85 30.69 29.37 -5.95
C ALA A 85 30.63 27.85 -6.00
N LYS A 86 31.60 27.16 -5.40
CA LYS A 86 31.59 25.70 -5.27
C LYS A 86 30.45 25.24 -4.34
N ALA A 87 30.26 25.90 -3.20
CA ALA A 87 29.18 25.56 -2.24
C ALA A 87 27.79 25.69 -2.90
N ILE A 88 27.56 26.78 -3.65
CA ILE A 88 26.28 26.98 -4.40
C ILE A 88 26.10 25.84 -5.42
N LYS A 89 27.14 25.50 -6.15
CA LYS A 89 27.06 24.43 -7.15
C LYS A 89 26.79 23.07 -6.53
N ASP A 90 27.48 22.76 -5.44
CA ASP A 90 27.31 21.52 -4.69
C ASP A 90 25.88 21.44 -4.09
N GLU A 91 25.33 22.58 -3.64
CA GLU A 91 23.95 22.68 -3.15
C GLU A 91 22.93 22.47 -4.29
N GLU A 92 23.13 23.09 -5.45
CA GLU A 92 22.26 22.90 -6.62
C GLU A 92 22.30 21.45 -7.13
N GLU A 93 23.50 20.85 -7.19
CA GLU A 93 23.67 19.45 -7.59
C GLU A 93 23.02 18.51 -6.57
N GLY A 94 23.19 18.77 -5.29
CA GLY A 94 22.53 18.06 -4.21
C GLY A 94 21.00 18.18 -4.29
N ALA A 95 20.50 19.38 -4.56
CA ALA A 95 19.06 19.61 -4.74
C ALA A 95 18.50 18.83 -5.94
N ARG A 96 19.23 18.79 -7.06
CA ARG A 96 18.84 18.00 -8.24
C ARG A 96 18.89 16.50 -8.00
N ALA A 97 19.85 16.01 -7.24
CA ALA A 97 20.00 14.61 -6.88
C ALA A 97 18.90 14.15 -5.89
N ASN A 98 18.40 15.03 -5.04
CA ASN A 98 17.47 14.74 -3.95
C ASN A 98 16.03 15.21 -4.23
N THR A 99 15.52 14.90 -5.43
CA THR A 99 14.13 15.18 -5.76
C THR A 99 13.18 14.26 -5.02
N PHE A 100 11.93 14.69 -4.83
CA PHE A 100 10.88 13.89 -4.20
C PHE A 100 10.75 12.50 -4.85
N LYS A 101 10.83 12.41 -6.19
CA LYS A 101 10.72 11.12 -6.91
C LYS A 101 11.87 10.18 -6.58
N VAL A 102 13.11 10.68 -6.52
CA VAL A 102 14.29 9.85 -6.17
C VAL A 102 14.11 9.25 -4.78
N LEU A 103 13.77 10.06 -3.78
CA LEU A 103 13.56 9.59 -2.42
C LEU A 103 12.32 8.71 -2.26
N ALA A 104 11.27 8.97 -3.03
CA ALA A 104 10.08 8.12 -3.05
C ALA A 104 10.37 6.72 -3.61
N LEU A 105 11.18 6.62 -4.67
CA LEU A 105 11.59 5.34 -5.23
C LEU A 105 12.52 4.57 -4.28
N ASP A 106 13.43 5.25 -3.60
CA ASP A 106 14.28 4.65 -2.57
C ASP A 106 13.45 4.16 -1.36
N TRP A 107 12.51 4.98 -0.88
CA TRP A 107 11.56 4.56 0.16
C TRP A 107 10.72 3.35 -0.29
N HIS A 108 10.25 3.35 -1.54
CA HIS A 108 9.49 2.25 -2.11
C HIS A 108 10.33 0.97 -2.20
N ALA A 109 11.58 1.05 -2.65
CA ALA A 109 12.48 -0.10 -2.74
C ALA A 109 12.76 -0.73 -1.38
N ALA A 110 12.94 0.10 -0.34
CA ALA A 110 13.08 -0.37 1.05
C ALA A 110 11.80 -1.05 1.56
N GLY A 111 10.63 -0.49 1.22
CA GLY A 111 9.32 -1.05 1.58
C GLY A 111 9.01 -2.36 0.83
N ALA A 112 9.37 -2.45 -0.44
CA ALA A 112 9.13 -3.61 -1.30
C ALA A 112 9.76 -4.91 -0.76
N ARG A 113 10.81 -4.82 0.05
CA ARG A 113 11.41 -5.97 0.74
C ARG A 113 10.47 -6.63 1.77
N LYS A 114 9.48 -5.89 2.26
CA LYS A 114 8.52 -6.32 3.30
C LYS A 114 7.09 -6.47 2.75
N TRP A 115 6.81 -5.94 1.57
CA TRP A 115 5.49 -5.95 0.97
C TRP A 115 5.32 -7.11 -0.01
N SER A 116 4.09 -7.55 -0.21
CA SER A 116 3.80 -8.42 -1.35
C SER A 116 4.02 -7.67 -2.66
N ALA A 117 4.43 -8.36 -3.72
CA ALA A 117 4.65 -7.77 -5.05
C ALA A 117 3.45 -6.95 -5.54
N GLY A 118 2.22 -7.45 -5.33
CA GLY A 118 0.99 -6.74 -5.71
C GLY A 118 0.75 -5.47 -4.89
N HIS A 119 1.15 -5.44 -3.61
CA HIS A 119 1.07 -4.23 -2.80
C HIS A 119 2.11 -3.21 -3.24
N ALA A 120 3.36 -3.63 -3.44
CA ALA A 120 4.42 -2.77 -3.94
C ALA A 120 4.05 -2.11 -5.27
N ALA A 121 3.53 -2.88 -6.24
CA ALA A 121 3.05 -2.34 -7.52
C ALA A 121 1.90 -1.33 -7.34
N THR A 122 0.99 -1.56 -6.38
CA THR A 122 -0.12 -0.64 -6.08
C THR A 122 0.39 0.66 -5.48
N VAL A 123 1.36 0.61 -4.56
CA VAL A 123 1.98 1.79 -3.95
C VAL A 123 2.67 2.63 -5.02
N LEU A 124 3.52 1.99 -5.86
CA LEU A 124 4.22 2.68 -6.94
C LEU A 124 3.24 3.37 -7.89
N ARG A 125 2.23 2.64 -8.39
CA ARG A 125 1.23 3.20 -9.30
C ARG A 125 0.49 4.39 -8.70
N ARG A 126 0.16 4.36 -7.40
CA ARG A 126 -0.48 5.52 -6.75
C ARG A 126 0.45 6.73 -6.69
N MET A 127 1.74 6.52 -6.43
CA MET A 127 2.72 7.62 -6.46
C MET A 127 2.87 8.19 -7.87
N GLU A 128 2.95 7.34 -8.90
CA GLU A 128 3.03 7.75 -10.30
C GLU A 128 1.84 8.58 -10.77
N ILE A 129 0.64 8.19 -10.35
CA ILE A 129 -0.60 8.88 -10.77
C ILE A 129 -0.83 10.17 -9.98
N HIS A 130 -0.56 10.18 -8.68
CA HIS A 130 -1.05 11.25 -7.81
C HIS A 130 0.05 12.13 -7.20
N LEU A 131 1.29 11.63 -7.04
CA LEU A 131 2.35 12.39 -6.38
C LEU A 131 3.39 12.90 -7.37
N PHE A 132 3.89 12.05 -8.27
CA PHE A 132 4.98 12.44 -9.17
C PHE A 132 4.64 13.56 -10.14
N PRO A 133 3.43 13.69 -10.68
CA PRO A 133 3.11 14.84 -11.55
C PRO A 133 3.23 16.19 -10.87
N MET A 134 3.00 16.25 -9.55
CA MET A 134 2.99 17.51 -8.81
C MET A 134 4.26 17.76 -7.99
N LEU A 135 4.90 16.69 -7.51
CA LEU A 135 6.01 16.79 -6.54
C LEU A 135 7.30 16.17 -7.09
N GLY A 136 7.22 15.29 -8.07
CA GLY A 136 8.29 14.37 -8.45
C GLY A 136 9.62 15.02 -8.78
N SER A 137 9.62 16.12 -9.53
CA SER A 137 10.83 16.85 -9.95
C SER A 137 11.34 17.87 -8.93
N ARG A 138 10.58 18.13 -7.87
CA ARG A 138 10.93 19.16 -6.89
C ARG A 138 11.95 18.62 -5.87
N PRO A 139 12.98 19.41 -5.54
CA PRO A 139 13.89 19.10 -4.44
C PRO A 139 13.12 18.98 -3.11
N VAL A 140 13.46 17.99 -2.30
CA VAL A 140 12.75 17.79 -1.00
C VAL A 140 13.04 18.92 -0.02
N THR A 141 14.15 19.62 -0.15
CA THR A 141 14.52 20.81 0.63
C THR A 141 13.57 21.98 0.44
N GLU A 142 12.89 22.07 -0.70
CA GLU A 142 11.94 23.13 -1.04
C GLU A 142 10.49 22.80 -0.69
N LEU A 143 10.18 21.53 -0.36
CA LEU A 143 8.83 21.09 -0.13
C LEU A 143 8.34 21.48 1.27
N LYS A 144 7.28 22.27 1.29
CA LYS A 144 6.56 22.68 2.51
C LYS A 144 5.26 21.90 2.66
N THR A 145 4.67 21.92 3.84
CA THR A 145 3.37 21.27 4.14
C THR A 145 2.28 21.65 3.12
N ARG A 146 2.21 22.91 2.71
CA ARG A 146 1.25 23.38 1.69
C ARG A 146 1.40 22.71 0.33
N ASP A 147 2.63 22.37 -0.05
CA ASP A 147 2.90 21.73 -1.34
C ASP A 147 2.46 20.26 -1.31
N LEU A 148 2.69 19.59 -0.17
CA LEU A 148 2.25 18.21 0.06
C LEU A 148 0.73 18.08 0.22
N LEU A 149 0.05 19.15 0.59
CA LEU A 149 -1.41 19.19 0.68
C LEU A 149 -2.09 19.15 -0.70
N ALA A 150 -1.46 19.70 -1.73
CA ALA A 150 -2.06 19.82 -3.07
C ALA A 150 -2.54 18.48 -3.67
N PRO A 151 -1.74 17.39 -3.73
CA PRO A 151 -2.20 16.09 -4.24
C PRO A 151 -3.29 15.46 -3.36
N LEU A 152 -3.31 15.73 -2.06
CA LEU A 152 -4.38 15.25 -1.17
C LEU A 152 -5.71 15.94 -1.49
N LYS A 153 -5.69 17.26 -1.68
CA LYS A 153 -6.89 18.01 -2.08
C LYS A 153 -7.39 17.63 -3.46
N ALA A 154 -6.52 17.27 -4.39
CA ALA A 154 -6.92 16.74 -5.70
C ALA A 154 -7.68 15.40 -5.58
N THR A 155 -7.21 14.49 -4.74
CA THR A 155 -7.89 13.21 -4.49
C THR A 155 -9.17 13.35 -3.67
N GLU A 156 -9.25 14.33 -2.77
CA GLU A 156 -10.47 14.67 -2.02
C GLU A 156 -11.56 15.18 -2.95
N ARG A 157 -11.24 16.09 -3.90
CA ARG A 157 -12.19 16.56 -4.93
C ARG A 157 -12.71 15.46 -5.84
N ALA A 158 -11.92 14.42 -6.06
CA ALA A 158 -12.30 13.23 -6.81
C ALA A 158 -13.05 12.18 -5.97
N ASP A 159 -13.47 12.52 -4.74
CA ASP A 159 -14.17 11.64 -3.78
C ASP A 159 -13.43 10.32 -3.51
N THR A 160 -12.09 10.35 -3.54
CA THR A 160 -11.24 9.18 -3.29
C THR A 160 -10.48 9.30 -1.97
N LEU A 161 -11.21 9.51 -0.86
CA LEU A 161 -10.66 9.78 0.46
C LEU A 161 -9.72 8.67 1.00
N ASP A 162 -10.01 7.40 0.70
CA ASP A 162 -9.11 6.29 1.04
C ASP A 162 -7.74 6.44 0.35
N THR A 163 -7.75 6.90 -0.91
CA THR A 163 -6.51 7.18 -1.65
C THR A 163 -5.78 8.36 -1.02
N ALA A 164 -6.46 9.45 -0.68
CA ALA A 164 -5.87 10.60 0.02
C ALA A 164 -5.19 10.16 1.33
N SER A 165 -5.86 9.35 2.14
CA SER A 165 -5.29 8.81 3.38
C SER A 165 -4.01 7.99 3.13
N ARG A 166 -3.99 7.16 2.08
CA ARG A 166 -2.80 6.37 1.70
C ARG A 166 -1.66 7.26 1.19
N LEU A 167 -1.97 8.25 0.35
CA LEU A 167 -0.97 9.19 -0.15
C LEU A 167 -0.31 9.98 0.99
N ARG A 168 -1.10 10.41 1.98
CA ARG A 168 -0.59 11.04 3.19
C ARG A 168 0.42 10.14 3.90
N GLN A 169 0.08 8.86 4.12
CA GLN A 169 0.98 7.88 4.73
C GLN A 169 2.28 7.71 3.94
N TYR A 170 2.20 7.65 2.59
CA TYR A 170 3.38 7.55 1.73
C TYR A 170 4.26 8.79 1.86
N MET A 171 3.69 9.99 1.73
CA MET A 171 4.44 11.24 1.87
C MET A 171 5.09 11.36 3.25
N THR A 172 4.39 11.00 4.33
CA THR A 172 4.98 10.99 5.67
C THR A 172 6.18 10.05 5.76
N GLY A 173 6.09 8.86 5.15
CA GLY A 173 7.20 7.89 5.11
C GLY A 173 8.38 8.37 4.26
N ILE A 174 8.11 8.95 3.09
CA ILE A 174 9.12 9.48 2.16
C ILE A 174 9.88 10.65 2.80
N MET A 175 9.15 11.64 3.34
CA MET A 175 9.76 12.80 3.98
C MET A 175 10.50 12.44 5.28
N ARG A 176 10.04 11.41 6.03
CA ARG A 176 10.79 10.87 7.17
C ARG A 176 12.13 10.29 6.71
N ARG A 177 12.16 9.61 5.58
CA ARG A 177 13.41 9.09 5.02
C ARG A 177 14.35 10.22 4.61
N ALA A 178 13.82 11.32 4.08
CA ALA A 178 14.61 12.53 3.80
C ALA A 178 15.27 13.11 5.06
N VAL A 179 14.56 13.13 6.20
CA VAL A 179 15.14 13.50 7.51
C VAL A 179 16.23 12.52 7.94
N GLN A 180 15.96 11.20 7.84
CA GLN A 180 16.93 10.17 8.23
C GLN A 180 18.23 10.21 7.42
N HIS A 181 18.19 10.66 6.18
CA HIS A 181 19.35 10.83 5.31
C HIS A 181 19.99 12.23 5.45
N GLY A 182 19.47 13.09 6.32
CA GLY A 182 20.01 14.43 6.55
C GLY A 182 19.75 15.44 5.41
N HIS A 183 18.77 15.17 4.54
CA HIS A 183 18.41 16.10 3.46
C HIS A 183 17.55 17.28 3.96
N ILE A 184 16.77 17.05 5.01
CA ILE A 184 15.92 18.06 5.67
C ILE A 184 15.94 17.83 7.19
N ASP A 185 15.75 18.89 7.97
CA ASP A 185 15.79 18.84 9.44
C ASP A 185 14.47 18.39 10.05
N SER A 186 13.36 18.63 9.38
CA SER A 186 12.02 18.31 9.88
C SER A 186 11.13 17.75 8.78
N ASN A 187 10.13 16.94 9.16
CA ASN A 187 9.23 16.30 8.22
C ASN A 187 7.97 17.17 8.00
N PRO A 188 7.83 17.87 6.85
CA PRO A 188 6.69 18.75 6.59
C PRO A 188 5.37 17.98 6.36
N ALA A 189 5.41 16.64 6.24
CA ALA A 189 4.20 15.83 6.10
C ALA A 189 3.55 15.46 7.44
N ASN A 190 4.17 15.76 8.59
CA ASN A 190 3.58 15.47 9.90
C ASN A 190 2.29 16.26 10.13
N ASP A 191 2.24 17.50 9.67
CA ASP A 191 1.09 18.41 9.83
C ASP A 191 -0.04 18.16 8.84
N LEU A 192 0.06 17.10 8.02
CA LEU A 192 -1.02 16.67 7.13
C LEU A 192 -2.09 15.82 7.84
N ILE A 193 -1.92 15.55 9.14
CA ILE A 193 -2.92 14.82 9.94
C ILE A 193 -4.15 15.73 10.09
N GLY A 194 -5.33 15.20 9.70
CA GLY A 194 -6.56 15.98 9.73
C GLY A 194 -6.77 16.97 8.56
N ALA A 195 -5.78 17.10 7.65
CA ALA A 195 -5.86 18.04 6.52
C ALA A 195 -6.87 17.64 5.44
N THR A 196 -7.35 16.39 5.43
CA THR A 196 -8.39 15.89 4.54
C THR A 196 -9.49 15.23 5.36
N ALA A 197 -10.71 15.22 4.83
CA ALA A 197 -11.81 14.47 5.43
C ALA A 197 -11.43 12.98 5.56
N SER A 198 -11.79 12.38 6.67
CA SER A 198 -11.65 10.94 6.85
C SER A 198 -12.94 10.23 6.46
N ASN A 199 -12.82 9.15 5.70
CA ASN A 199 -13.96 8.26 5.51
C ASN A 199 -14.33 7.64 6.86
N LYS A 200 -15.61 7.72 7.22
CA LYS A 200 -16.14 6.83 8.25
C LYS A 200 -15.92 5.39 7.78
N THR A 201 -15.28 4.57 8.61
CA THR A 201 -15.06 3.15 8.29
C THR A 201 -16.41 2.49 8.04
N LYS A 202 -16.71 2.15 6.78
CA LYS A 202 -17.88 1.36 6.44
C LYS A 202 -17.49 -0.11 6.56
N HIS A 203 -18.13 -0.82 7.47
CA HIS A 203 -18.01 -2.27 7.55
C HIS A 203 -18.54 -2.93 6.27
N ARG A 204 -18.03 -4.11 5.93
CA ARG A 204 -18.59 -4.89 4.83
C ARG A 204 -20.02 -5.26 5.14
N PRO A 205 -20.98 -5.06 4.22
CA PRO A 205 -22.38 -5.33 4.49
C PRO A 205 -22.61 -6.81 4.81
N ALA A 206 -23.39 -7.04 5.84
CA ALA A 206 -23.83 -8.35 6.33
C ALA A 206 -25.31 -8.26 6.68
N LEU A 207 -26.09 -9.29 6.34
CA LEU A 207 -27.50 -9.30 6.70
C LEU A 207 -27.66 -9.43 8.21
N PRO A 208 -28.68 -8.78 8.79
CA PRO A 208 -29.19 -9.12 10.11
C PRO A 208 -29.59 -10.59 10.17
N LEU A 209 -29.42 -11.23 11.33
CA LEU A 209 -29.64 -12.68 11.46
C LEU A 209 -31.10 -13.12 11.29
N ASP A 210 -32.07 -12.25 11.56
CA ASP A 210 -33.49 -12.47 11.30
C ASP A 210 -33.80 -12.66 9.80
N ARG A 211 -32.96 -12.17 8.91
CA ARG A 211 -33.05 -12.40 7.47
C ARG A 211 -32.30 -13.65 6.97
N LEU A 212 -31.74 -14.45 7.85
CA LEU A 212 -31.04 -15.68 7.48
C LEU A 212 -31.93 -16.70 6.74
N PRO A 213 -33.23 -16.92 7.14
CA PRO A 213 -34.12 -17.78 6.36
C PRO A 213 -34.30 -17.33 4.92
N GLU A 214 -34.45 -16.03 4.69
CA GLU A 214 -34.54 -15.45 3.35
C GLU A 214 -33.28 -15.74 2.52
N LEU A 215 -32.09 -15.52 3.10
CA LEU A 215 -30.82 -15.77 2.42
C LEU A 215 -30.68 -17.23 2.01
N LEU A 216 -30.98 -18.17 2.91
CA LEU A 216 -30.91 -19.61 2.67
C LEU A 216 -31.87 -20.04 1.57
N ALA A 217 -33.12 -19.53 1.60
CA ALA A 217 -34.11 -19.79 0.57
C ALA A 217 -33.65 -19.29 -0.80
N ARG A 218 -33.10 -18.07 -0.88
CA ARG A 218 -32.59 -17.49 -2.14
C ARG A 218 -31.36 -18.23 -2.66
N ILE A 219 -30.44 -18.69 -1.80
CA ILE A 219 -29.31 -19.53 -2.21
C ILE A 219 -29.81 -20.85 -2.83
N ASN A 220 -30.79 -21.49 -2.21
CA ASN A 220 -31.37 -22.74 -2.71
C ASN A 220 -32.11 -22.55 -4.03
N ALA A 221 -32.85 -21.46 -4.18
CA ALA A 221 -33.62 -21.12 -5.39
C ALA A 221 -32.79 -20.52 -6.51
N ASP A 222 -31.49 -20.26 -6.30
CA ASP A 222 -30.63 -19.64 -7.30
C ASP A 222 -30.52 -20.48 -8.57
N THR A 223 -31.04 -19.97 -9.68
CA THR A 223 -31.06 -20.61 -11.00
C THR A 223 -29.75 -20.49 -11.76
N GLY A 224 -28.74 -19.90 -11.13
CA GLY A 224 -27.41 -19.79 -11.70
C GLY A 224 -26.68 -21.13 -11.81
N ARG A 225 -25.43 -21.08 -12.24
CA ARG A 225 -24.63 -22.31 -12.41
C ARG A 225 -24.51 -23.10 -11.10
N PRO A 226 -24.68 -24.43 -11.14
CA PRO A 226 -24.57 -25.27 -9.95
C PRO A 226 -23.30 -25.03 -9.13
N LEU A 227 -22.14 -24.96 -9.80
CA LEU A 227 -20.86 -24.70 -9.13
C LEU A 227 -20.82 -23.35 -8.40
N THR A 228 -21.44 -22.30 -8.97
CA THR A 228 -21.55 -20.97 -8.33
C THR A 228 -22.44 -21.00 -7.10
N ARG A 229 -23.58 -21.68 -7.15
CA ARG A 229 -24.48 -21.88 -6.02
C ARG A 229 -23.78 -22.65 -4.89
N LEU A 230 -23.11 -23.75 -5.22
CA LEU A 230 -22.33 -24.55 -4.27
C LEU A 230 -21.19 -23.71 -3.64
N ALA A 231 -20.47 -22.89 -4.45
CA ALA A 231 -19.45 -22.00 -3.94
C ALA A 231 -20.00 -20.97 -2.96
N THR A 232 -21.19 -20.40 -3.25
CA THR A 232 -21.85 -19.42 -2.38
C THR A 232 -22.26 -20.07 -1.06
N HIS A 233 -22.84 -21.26 -1.11
CA HIS A 233 -23.25 -22.01 0.08
C HIS A 233 -22.03 -22.44 0.92
N LEU A 234 -20.98 -22.95 0.29
CA LEU A 234 -19.74 -23.29 1.02
C LEU A 234 -19.09 -22.08 1.66
N THR A 235 -19.12 -20.90 0.98
CA THR A 235 -18.61 -19.65 1.57
C THR A 235 -19.34 -19.30 2.86
N LEU A 236 -20.64 -19.54 2.93
CA LEU A 236 -21.44 -19.32 4.15
C LEU A 236 -21.10 -20.36 5.24
N LEU A 237 -20.97 -21.64 4.88
CA LEU A 237 -20.68 -22.73 5.82
C LEU A 237 -19.31 -22.60 6.49
N VAL A 238 -18.26 -22.26 5.72
CA VAL A 238 -16.89 -22.24 6.23
C VAL A 238 -16.35 -20.82 6.50
N PHE A 239 -17.07 -19.79 6.09
CA PHE A 239 -16.81 -18.35 6.24
C PHE A 239 -15.33 -17.95 6.14
N ILE A 240 -14.58 -18.56 5.23
CA ILE A 240 -13.19 -18.23 4.87
C ILE A 240 -13.13 -17.03 3.91
N ARG A 241 -11.93 -16.56 3.58
CA ARG A 241 -11.77 -15.45 2.64
C ARG A 241 -12.01 -15.89 1.20
N SER A 242 -12.53 -14.99 0.36
CA SER A 242 -12.83 -15.26 -1.05
C SER A 242 -11.62 -15.78 -1.85
N SER A 243 -10.41 -15.30 -1.55
CA SER A 243 -9.18 -15.79 -2.19
C SER A 243 -8.82 -17.20 -1.74
N GLU A 244 -9.09 -17.55 -0.49
CA GLU A 244 -8.84 -18.89 0.05
C GLU A 244 -9.76 -19.90 -0.62
N LEU A 245 -11.06 -19.58 -0.74
CA LEU A 245 -12.03 -20.40 -1.47
C LEU A 245 -11.69 -20.53 -2.96
N ARG A 246 -11.44 -19.38 -3.62
CA ARG A 246 -11.26 -19.30 -5.06
C ARG A 246 -10.08 -20.14 -5.57
N PHE A 247 -8.98 -20.18 -4.82
CA PHE A 247 -7.78 -20.92 -5.16
C PHE A 247 -7.70 -22.31 -4.52
N ALA A 248 -8.77 -22.78 -3.90
CA ALA A 248 -8.84 -24.10 -3.27
C ALA A 248 -8.48 -25.21 -4.24
N ARG A 249 -7.67 -26.17 -3.79
CA ARG A 249 -7.30 -27.36 -4.53
C ARG A 249 -7.81 -28.61 -3.82
N TRP A 250 -8.14 -29.62 -4.58
CA TRP A 250 -8.64 -30.88 -4.01
C TRP A 250 -7.63 -31.54 -3.07
N GLY A 251 -6.34 -31.39 -3.35
CA GLY A 251 -5.27 -31.89 -2.46
C GLY A 251 -5.18 -31.21 -1.10
N GLU A 252 -5.90 -30.09 -0.89
CA GLU A 252 -5.96 -29.40 0.41
C GLU A 252 -7.06 -29.95 1.32
N ILE A 253 -7.97 -30.79 0.79
CA ILE A 253 -9.18 -31.27 1.47
C ILE A 253 -9.03 -32.72 1.85
N ASP A 254 -8.93 -32.99 3.15
CA ASP A 254 -8.95 -34.33 3.74
C ASP A 254 -10.38 -34.64 4.23
N SER A 255 -11.16 -35.32 3.39
CA SER A 255 -12.55 -35.69 3.73
C SER A 255 -12.61 -36.70 4.87
N ALA A 256 -11.62 -37.61 5.00
CA ALA A 256 -11.60 -38.61 6.07
C ALA A 256 -11.41 -37.97 7.45
N ARG A 257 -10.59 -36.90 7.53
CA ARG A 257 -10.37 -36.14 8.77
C ARG A 257 -11.33 -34.96 8.92
N ALA A 258 -12.22 -34.74 7.96
CA ALA A 258 -13.09 -33.57 7.88
C ALA A 258 -12.31 -32.26 8.08
N MET A 259 -11.23 -32.07 7.29
CA MET A 259 -10.32 -30.96 7.44
C MET A 259 -9.90 -30.40 6.08
N TRP A 260 -9.95 -29.08 5.95
CA TRP A 260 -9.35 -28.35 4.84
C TRP A 260 -8.11 -27.63 5.34
N THR A 261 -6.94 -27.99 4.82
CA THR A 261 -5.67 -27.34 5.14
C THR A 261 -5.34 -26.33 4.05
N ILE A 262 -5.60 -25.06 4.31
CA ILE A 262 -5.22 -23.97 3.40
C ILE A 262 -3.73 -23.70 3.62
N PRO A 263 -2.83 -23.94 2.64
CA PRO A 263 -1.40 -23.74 2.81
C PRO A 263 -1.07 -22.26 2.95
N GLY A 264 0.09 -21.95 3.52
CA GLY A 264 0.58 -20.56 3.61
C GLY A 264 0.83 -19.95 2.23
N GLU A 265 1.30 -20.76 1.29
CA GLU A 265 1.54 -20.40 -0.10
C GLU A 265 1.15 -21.55 -1.02
N ARG A 266 0.71 -21.23 -2.23
CA ARG A 266 0.33 -22.19 -3.28
C ARG A 266 1.25 -22.10 -4.48
N GLN A 267 1.33 -23.15 -5.27
CA GLN A 267 1.99 -23.10 -6.58
C GLN A 267 1.25 -22.09 -7.47
N PRO A 268 1.96 -21.13 -8.09
CA PRO A 268 1.34 -20.16 -8.98
C PRO A 268 0.64 -20.83 -10.17
N ILE A 269 -0.47 -20.25 -10.60
CA ILE A 269 -1.15 -20.64 -11.84
C ILE A 269 -0.75 -19.63 -12.91
N GLU A 270 -0.21 -20.12 -14.02
CA GLU A 270 0.26 -19.27 -15.12
C GLU A 270 -0.85 -18.33 -15.63
N GLY A 271 -0.52 -17.06 -15.82
CA GLY A 271 -1.47 -16.06 -16.27
C GLY A 271 -2.57 -15.67 -15.28
N VAL A 272 -2.53 -16.19 -14.04
CA VAL A 272 -3.50 -15.85 -12.97
C VAL A 272 -2.83 -15.08 -11.86
N LYS A 273 -3.14 -13.78 -11.79
CA LYS A 273 -2.59 -12.90 -10.74
C LYS A 273 -2.94 -13.39 -9.34
N ASN A 274 -1.96 -13.32 -8.45
CA ASN A 274 -2.11 -13.66 -7.03
C ASN A 274 -2.47 -15.14 -6.74
N SER A 275 -2.35 -16.04 -7.68
CA SER A 275 -2.70 -17.46 -7.50
C SER A 275 -1.76 -18.20 -6.54
N HIS A 276 -0.57 -17.67 -6.27
CA HIS A 276 0.36 -18.17 -5.25
C HIS A 276 -0.15 -17.97 -3.81
N ARG A 277 -1.18 -17.14 -3.62
CA ARG A 277 -1.67 -16.83 -2.27
C ARG A 277 -2.38 -18.04 -1.68
N GLY A 278 -1.87 -18.46 -0.53
CA GLY A 278 -2.54 -19.34 0.42
C GLY A 278 -3.30 -18.57 1.49
N ALA A 279 -3.19 -18.98 2.73
CA ALA A 279 -3.73 -18.27 3.88
C ALA A 279 -3.09 -16.88 4.00
N LYS A 280 -3.89 -15.88 4.35
CA LYS A 280 -3.49 -14.45 4.36
C LYS A 280 -2.21 -14.18 5.17
N MET A 281 -1.95 -14.97 6.20
CA MET A 281 -0.83 -14.79 7.11
C MET A 281 0.43 -15.56 6.70
N ALA A 282 0.45 -16.15 5.49
CA ALA A 282 1.52 -17.00 4.99
C ALA A 282 1.88 -18.20 5.90
N THR A 283 0.98 -18.56 6.82
CA THR A 283 1.02 -19.77 7.64
C THR A 283 -0.17 -20.65 7.31
N PRO A 284 -0.04 -21.99 7.32
CA PRO A 284 -1.17 -22.86 7.06
C PRO A 284 -2.35 -22.56 7.97
N HIS A 285 -3.56 -22.56 7.41
CA HIS A 285 -4.80 -22.37 8.14
C HIS A 285 -5.64 -23.64 8.07
N LEU A 286 -5.86 -24.25 9.22
CA LEU A 286 -6.69 -25.45 9.35
C LEU A 286 -8.16 -25.04 9.46
N VAL A 287 -9.03 -25.56 8.61
CA VAL A 287 -10.46 -25.29 8.58
C VAL A 287 -11.21 -26.61 8.79
N PRO A 288 -11.77 -26.87 9.99
CA PRO A 288 -12.65 -28.01 10.20
C PRO A 288 -13.87 -27.92 9.27
N LEU A 289 -14.34 -29.05 8.80
CA LEU A 289 -15.49 -29.15 7.89
C LEU A 289 -16.66 -29.82 8.61
N SER A 290 -17.84 -29.20 8.54
CA SER A 290 -19.07 -29.79 9.02
C SER A 290 -19.57 -30.89 8.09
N ARG A 291 -20.50 -31.72 8.55
CA ARG A 291 -21.16 -32.76 7.72
C ARG A 291 -21.78 -32.15 6.47
N GLN A 292 -22.42 -30.98 6.61
CA GLN A 292 -23.04 -30.23 5.51
C GLN A 292 -22.01 -29.75 4.50
N ALA A 293 -20.85 -29.27 4.97
CA ALA A 293 -19.76 -28.82 4.10
C ALA A 293 -19.15 -30.00 3.32
N LEU A 294 -18.97 -31.16 3.96
CA LEU A 294 -18.51 -32.38 3.29
C LEU A 294 -19.48 -32.85 2.20
N ALA A 295 -20.78 -32.98 2.53
CA ALA A 295 -21.82 -33.35 1.57
C ALA A 295 -21.87 -32.36 0.37
N LEU A 296 -21.68 -31.07 0.62
CA LEU A 296 -21.61 -30.08 -0.42
C LEU A 296 -20.35 -30.25 -1.29
N LEU A 297 -19.19 -30.51 -0.67
CA LEU A 297 -17.95 -30.78 -1.38
C LEU A 297 -18.03 -32.04 -2.25
N ASP A 298 -18.75 -33.07 -1.83
CA ASP A 298 -19.01 -34.27 -2.65
C ASP A 298 -19.78 -33.90 -3.93
N ASN A 299 -20.79 -33.02 -3.83
CA ASN A 299 -21.49 -32.50 -5.01
C ASN A 299 -20.56 -31.66 -5.92
N VAL A 300 -19.66 -30.86 -5.32
CA VAL A 300 -18.66 -30.10 -6.09
C VAL A 300 -17.69 -31.07 -6.79
N ARG A 301 -17.30 -32.19 -6.12
CA ARG A 301 -16.38 -33.19 -6.66
C ARG A 301 -16.94 -33.87 -7.91
N GLN A 302 -18.25 -34.06 -7.99
CA GLN A 302 -18.88 -34.58 -9.21
C GLN A 302 -18.69 -33.64 -10.41
N LEU A 303 -18.60 -32.33 -10.17
CA LEU A 303 -18.46 -31.33 -11.22
C LEU A 303 -16.99 -31.08 -11.60
N THR A 304 -16.10 -31.01 -10.59
CA THR A 304 -14.71 -30.55 -10.77
C THR A 304 -13.65 -31.51 -10.25
N GLY A 305 -14.01 -32.68 -9.74
CA GLY A 305 -13.07 -33.64 -9.12
C GLY A 305 -11.96 -34.17 -10.04
N ARG A 306 -12.15 -34.05 -11.35
CA ARG A 306 -11.14 -34.35 -12.37
C ARG A 306 -10.10 -33.26 -12.59
N PHE A 307 -10.27 -32.09 -11.99
CA PHE A 307 -9.38 -30.95 -12.09
C PHE A 307 -8.63 -30.76 -10.77
N ASP A 308 -7.55 -29.97 -10.77
CA ASP A 308 -6.82 -29.60 -9.55
C ASP A 308 -7.64 -28.66 -8.65
N LEU A 309 -8.33 -27.69 -9.29
CA LEU A 309 -9.09 -26.66 -8.58
C LEU A 309 -10.48 -27.15 -8.18
N VAL A 310 -10.85 -26.92 -6.91
CA VAL A 310 -12.20 -27.18 -6.39
C VAL A 310 -13.24 -26.32 -7.11
N PHE A 311 -12.96 -25.05 -7.30
CA PHE A 311 -13.83 -24.10 -8.01
C PHE A 311 -13.16 -23.63 -9.30
N ALA A 312 -13.05 -24.56 -10.26
CA ALA A 312 -12.51 -24.31 -11.57
C ALA A 312 -13.38 -23.33 -12.38
N GLY A 313 -12.75 -22.57 -13.26
CA GLY A 313 -13.43 -21.67 -14.17
C GLY A 313 -14.15 -22.41 -15.31
N ASP A 314 -15.19 -21.78 -15.84
CA ASP A 314 -16.08 -22.41 -16.83
C ASP A 314 -15.43 -22.65 -18.20
N HIS A 315 -14.65 -21.70 -18.68
CA HIS A 315 -14.01 -21.78 -20.00
C HIS A 315 -12.62 -22.37 -19.95
N HIS A 316 -11.97 -22.27 -18.79
CA HIS A 316 -10.61 -22.73 -18.58
C HIS A 316 -10.51 -23.44 -17.23
N HIS A 317 -10.55 -24.75 -17.21
CA HIS A 317 -10.56 -25.57 -15.98
C HIS A 317 -9.30 -25.43 -15.13
N TRP A 318 -8.22 -24.95 -15.73
CA TRP A 318 -6.97 -24.63 -15.05
C TRP A 318 -6.97 -23.23 -14.41
N LYS A 319 -7.96 -22.39 -14.75
CA LYS A 319 -8.18 -21.09 -14.07
C LYS A 319 -9.22 -21.23 -12.96
N PRO A 320 -9.07 -20.53 -11.85
CA PRO A 320 -10.09 -20.51 -10.81
C PRO A 320 -11.30 -19.70 -11.24
N MET A 321 -12.44 -19.89 -10.59
CA MET A 321 -13.59 -19.01 -10.73
C MET A 321 -13.23 -17.54 -10.48
N SER A 322 -14.03 -16.60 -11.01
CA SER A 322 -13.80 -15.17 -10.83
C SER A 322 -13.89 -14.76 -9.35
N GLU A 323 -13.08 -13.79 -8.95
CA GLU A 323 -13.09 -13.21 -7.61
C GLU A 323 -14.47 -12.69 -7.18
N ASN A 324 -15.26 -12.22 -8.14
CA ASN A 324 -16.58 -11.66 -7.91
C ASN A 324 -17.73 -12.67 -8.05
N THR A 325 -17.45 -13.96 -8.22
CA THR A 325 -18.48 -14.99 -8.50
C THR A 325 -19.56 -15.02 -7.42
N VAL A 326 -19.21 -15.09 -6.14
CA VAL A 326 -20.15 -15.09 -5.01
C VAL A 326 -20.96 -13.78 -4.98
N ASN A 327 -20.30 -12.64 -5.09
CA ASN A 327 -21.00 -11.34 -5.08
C ASN A 327 -21.89 -11.17 -6.32
N LYS A 328 -21.52 -11.72 -7.48
CA LYS A 328 -22.39 -11.72 -8.67
C LYS A 328 -23.64 -12.59 -8.44
N ALA A 329 -23.48 -13.73 -7.78
CA ALA A 329 -24.61 -14.58 -7.41
C ALA A 329 -25.55 -13.84 -6.44
N LEU A 330 -25.03 -13.22 -5.39
CA LEU A 330 -25.85 -12.43 -4.45
C LEU A 330 -26.63 -11.31 -5.16
N ARG A 331 -26.01 -10.58 -6.09
CA ARG A 331 -26.73 -9.58 -6.89
C ARG A 331 -27.83 -10.18 -7.75
N ARG A 332 -27.61 -11.36 -8.35
CA ARG A 332 -28.66 -12.08 -9.10
C ARG A 332 -29.81 -12.49 -8.21
N MET A 333 -29.55 -12.85 -6.95
CA MET A 333 -30.55 -13.15 -5.94
C MET A 333 -31.28 -11.89 -5.43
N GLY A 334 -30.92 -10.67 -5.91
CA GLY A 334 -31.59 -9.42 -5.56
C GLY A 334 -30.97 -8.64 -4.41
N TYR A 335 -29.76 -8.98 -3.95
CA TYR A 335 -29.07 -8.23 -2.90
C TYR A 335 -28.17 -7.14 -3.46
N ASP A 336 -28.16 -5.97 -2.83
CA ASP A 336 -27.11 -4.99 -3.03
C ASP A 336 -25.84 -5.40 -2.24
N THR A 337 -24.78 -5.75 -2.97
CA THR A 337 -23.51 -6.16 -2.34
C THR A 337 -22.70 -5.01 -1.72
N LYS A 338 -23.20 -3.78 -1.80
CA LYS A 338 -22.63 -2.60 -1.13
C LYS A 338 -23.43 -2.18 0.11
N ALA A 339 -24.71 -2.54 0.17
CA ALA A 339 -25.63 -2.12 1.23
C ALA A 339 -26.18 -3.31 2.06
N ASP A 340 -26.58 -4.42 1.43
CA ASP A 340 -27.25 -5.53 2.12
C ASP A 340 -26.28 -6.60 2.62
N VAL A 341 -25.66 -7.34 1.67
CA VAL A 341 -24.76 -8.45 1.99
C VAL A 341 -23.76 -8.71 0.89
N CYS A 342 -22.54 -9.03 1.26
CA CYS A 342 -21.52 -9.53 0.35
C CYS A 342 -20.92 -10.85 0.87
N GLY A 343 -20.20 -11.59 0.03
CA GLY A 343 -19.57 -12.85 0.46
C GLY A 343 -18.61 -12.70 1.65
N HIS A 344 -18.01 -11.52 1.84
CA HIS A 344 -17.23 -11.22 3.04
C HIS A 344 -18.13 -10.98 4.28
N GLY A 345 -19.34 -10.49 4.09
CA GLY A 345 -20.33 -10.27 5.16
C GLY A 345 -20.76 -11.58 5.83
N PHE A 346 -20.72 -12.72 5.15
CA PHE A 346 -20.98 -14.04 5.75
C PHE A 346 -20.08 -14.34 6.95
N ARG A 347 -18.85 -13.82 6.92
CA ARG A 347 -17.92 -13.95 8.05
C ARG A 347 -18.39 -13.16 9.28
N ALA A 348 -18.94 -11.97 9.06
CA ALA A 348 -19.51 -11.16 10.13
C ALA A 348 -20.78 -11.84 10.72
N MET A 349 -21.64 -12.40 9.86
CA MET A 349 -22.82 -13.15 10.30
C MET A 349 -22.43 -14.35 11.16
N ALA A 350 -21.49 -15.19 10.69
CA ALA A 350 -21.01 -16.34 11.46
C ALA A 350 -20.36 -15.92 12.78
N CYS A 351 -19.49 -14.91 12.76
CA CYS A 351 -18.82 -14.40 13.96
C CYS A 351 -19.82 -13.89 15.00
N SER A 352 -20.80 -13.09 14.59
CA SER A 352 -21.85 -12.58 15.50
C SER A 352 -22.68 -13.73 16.09
N SER A 353 -23.10 -14.69 15.26
CA SER A 353 -23.88 -15.85 15.74
C SER A 353 -23.11 -16.70 16.75
N LEU A 354 -21.83 -16.95 16.47
CA LEU A 354 -20.99 -17.76 17.37
C LEU A 354 -20.75 -17.06 18.71
N ILE A 355 -20.57 -15.73 18.69
CA ILE A 355 -20.41 -14.94 19.93
C ILE A 355 -21.72 -14.88 20.71
N GLU A 356 -22.83 -14.60 20.04
CA GLU A 356 -24.15 -14.47 20.68
C GLU A 356 -24.71 -15.81 21.21
N SER A 357 -24.21 -16.94 20.71
CA SER A 357 -24.56 -18.26 21.28
C SER A 357 -24.05 -18.42 22.71
N GLY A 358 -23.02 -17.71 23.12
CA GLY A 358 -22.40 -17.85 24.43
C GLY A 358 -21.59 -19.14 24.65
N MET A 359 -21.49 -20.01 23.63
CA MET A 359 -20.91 -21.36 23.76
C MET A 359 -19.38 -21.41 23.49
N TRP A 360 -18.83 -20.48 22.71
CA TRP A 360 -17.50 -20.61 22.13
C TRP A 360 -16.53 -19.59 22.68
N SER A 361 -15.29 -20.01 22.88
CA SER A 361 -14.23 -19.08 23.26
C SER A 361 -13.97 -18.08 22.12
N ARG A 362 -13.74 -16.82 22.51
CA ARG A 362 -13.38 -15.77 21.53
C ARG A 362 -12.15 -16.16 20.71
N ASP A 363 -11.19 -16.85 21.34
CA ASP A 363 -9.95 -17.26 20.67
C ASP A 363 -10.21 -18.31 19.57
N ALA A 364 -11.10 -19.27 19.80
CA ALA A 364 -11.50 -20.24 18.78
C ALA A 364 -12.19 -19.55 17.60
N VAL A 365 -13.09 -18.59 17.86
CA VAL A 365 -13.77 -17.80 16.81
C VAL A 365 -12.75 -16.99 16.01
N GLU A 366 -11.85 -16.24 16.65
CA GLU A 366 -10.82 -15.44 15.99
C GLU A 366 -9.84 -16.33 15.19
N ARG A 367 -9.50 -17.52 15.73
CA ARG A 367 -8.63 -18.48 15.03
C ARG A 367 -9.31 -19.03 13.77
N GLN A 368 -10.61 -19.36 13.84
CA GLN A 368 -11.40 -19.78 12.68
C GLN A 368 -11.47 -18.68 11.63
N MET A 369 -11.55 -17.42 12.05
CA MET A 369 -11.49 -16.27 11.16
C MET A 369 -10.08 -16.03 10.58
N SER A 370 -9.07 -16.81 10.96
CA SER A 370 -7.67 -16.59 10.59
C SER A 370 -7.24 -15.14 10.90
N HIS A 371 -7.67 -14.62 12.05
CA HIS A 371 -7.20 -13.34 12.58
C HIS A 371 -5.97 -13.57 13.45
N GLN A 372 -5.03 -12.62 13.42
CA GLN A 372 -3.91 -12.62 14.36
C GLN A 372 -4.29 -11.85 15.62
N GLU A 373 -3.81 -12.37 16.75
CA GLU A 373 -3.86 -11.61 18.00
C GLU A 373 -3.08 -10.29 17.83
N ARG A 374 -3.75 -9.18 18.13
CA ARG A 374 -3.17 -7.83 18.00
C ARG A 374 -2.34 -7.43 19.21
N ASN A 375 -2.61 -8.02 20.35
CA ASN A 375 -1.82 -7.80 21.54
C ASN A 375 -0.55 -8.65 21.46
N GLY A 376 0.61 -8.00 21.28
CA GLY A 376 1.89 -8.68 21.09
C GLY A 376 2.29 -9.59 22.26
N VAL A 377 1.91 -9.25 23.49
CA VAL A 377 2.16 -10.09 24.68
C VAL A 377 1.32 -11.36 24.60
N ARG A 378 0.00 -11.24 24.37
CA ARG A 378 -0.90 -12.39 24.25
C ARG A 378 -0.56 -13.25 23.04
N ALA A 379 -0.17 -12.65 21.92
CA ALA A 379 0.27 -13.37 20.73
C ALA A 379 1.44 -14.31 21.00
N ALA A 380 2.36 -13.95 21.89
CA ALA A 380 3.49 -14.80 22.26
C ALA A 380 3.07 -16.12 22.95
N TYR A 381 1.94 -16.11 23.66
CA TYR A 381 1.45 -17.28 24.39
C TYR A 381 0.47 -18.15 23.60
N VAL A 382 -0.37 -17.55 22.74
CA VAL A 382 -1.44 -18.28 22.01
C VAL A 382 -1.15 -18.50 20.52
N HIS A 383 -0.02 -18.06 20.00
CA HIS A 383 0.26 -18.09 18.56
C HIS A 383 0.26 -19.51 17.93
N LYS A 384 0.51 -20.55 18.72
CA LYS A 384 0.50 -21.96 18.27
C LYS A 384 -0.79 -22.72 18.59
N ALA A 385 -1.71 -22.11 19.36
CA ALA A 385 -2.93 -22.77 19.71
C ALA A 385 -3.91 -22.80 18.54
N GLU A 386 -4.35 -23.98 18.13
CA GLU A 386 -5.25 -24.17 16.99
C GLU A 386 -6.71 -24.32 17.42
N PHE A 387 -7.00 -24.65 18.67
CA PHE A 387 -8.36 -24.87 19.22
C PHE A 387 -9.18 -25.85 18.34
N ILE A 388 -8.53 -26.87 17.77
CA ILE A 388 -9.11 -27.71 16.72
C ILE A 388 -10.38 -28.41 17.19
N GLU A 389 -10.40 -28.99 18.37
CA GLU A 389 -11.57 -29.75 18.87
C GLU A 389 -12.76 -28.79 19.13
N GLU A 390 -12.51 -27.66 19.76
CA GLU A 390 -13.54 -26.64 19.95
C GLU A 390 -14.06 -26.11 18.61
N ARG A 391 -13.17 -25.85 17.65
CA ARG A 391 -13.54 -25.37 16.31
C ARG A 391 -14.28 -26.41 15.49
N ARG A 392 -14.05 -27.72 15.68
CA ARG A 392 -14.85 -28.79 15.07
C ARG A 392 -16.29 -28.72 15.53
N LEU A 393 -16.51 -28.63 16.84
CA LEU A 393 -17.83 -28.51 17.43
C LEU A 393 -18.50 -27.22 16.99
N MET A 394 -17.77 -26.09 17.02
CA MET A 394 -18.25 -24.77 16.63
C MET A 394 -18.70 -24.71 15.16
N ILE A 395 -17.93 -25.28 14.24
CA ILE A 395 -18.28 -25.31 12.81
C ILE A 395 -19.46 -26.23 12.55
N GLN A 396 -19.56 -27.35 13.26
CA GLN A 396 -20.75 -28.21 13.17
C GLN A 396 -21.98 -27.53 13.70
N TRP A 397 -21.89 -26.87 14.86
CA TRP A 397 -22.95 -26.07 15.44
C TRP A 397 -23.44 -24.96 14.48
N TRP A 398 -22.50 -24.23 13.86
CA TRP A 398 -22.84 -23.21 12.87
C TRP A 398 -23.64 -23.77 11.69
N ALA A 399 -23.23 -24.91 11.16
CA ALA A 399 -23.91 -25.56 10.05
C ALA A 399 -25.31 -26.06 10.46
N ASP A 400 -25.47 -26.63 11.67
CA ASP A 400 -26.74 -27.08 12.21
C ASP A 400 -27.67 -25.88 12.54
N TYR A 401 -27.08 -24.74 12.97
CA TYR A 401 -27.81 -23.49 13.16
C TYR A 401 -28.33 -22.91 11.81
N LEU A 402 -27.55 -22.99 10.75
CA LEU A 402 -28.03 -22.64 9.41
C LEU A 402 -29.18 -23.53 8.96
N ASP A 403 -29.09 -24.83 9.22
CA ASP A 403 -30.19 -25.77 8.89
C ASP A 403 -31.48 -25.49 9.69
N ALA A 404 -31.34 -25.15 10.96
CA ALA A 404 -32.50 -24.75 11.80
C ALA A 404 -33.19 -23.46 11.29
N ASN A 405 -32.42 -22.55 10.71
CA ASN A 405 -32.91 -21.30 10.13
C ASN A 405 -33.44 -21.43 8.68
N ARG A 406 -33.63 -22.62 8.14
CA ARG A 406 -34.14 -22.78 6.76
C ARG A 406 -35.61 -22.40 6.60
N LYS A 407 -36.41 -22.50 7.63
CA LYS A 407 -37.86 -22.22 7.56
C LYS A 407 -38.21 -20.92 8.26
N GLU A 408 -37.77 -20.76 9.49
CA GLU A 408 -38.05 -19.63 10.35
C GLU A 408 -36.79 -19.20 11.11
N HIS A 409 -36.78 -17.95 11.55
CA HIS A 409 -35.65 -17.44 12.30
C HIS A 409 -35.60 -17.99 13.72
N VAL A 410 -34.46 -18.49 14.10
CA VAL A 410 -34.11 -18.88 15.47
C VAL A 410 -32.90 -18.07 15.89
N THR A 411 -32.92 -17.47 17.07
CA THR A 411 -31.77 -16.73 17.56
C THR A 411 -30.58 -17.67 17.88
N PRO A 412 -29.33 -17.21 17.82
CA PRO A 412 -28.18 -18.04 18.21
C PRO A 412 -28.26 -18.54 19.64
N TYR A 413 -28.75 -17.70 20.56
CA TYR A 413 -28.92 -18.05 21.98
C TYR A 413 -29.97 -19.15 22.17
N ASP A 414 -31.19 -19.00 21.59
CA ASP A 414 -32.25 -20.00 21.70
C ASP A 414 -31.84 -21.33 21.05
N PHE A 415 -31.11 -21.28 19.94
CA PHE A 415 -30.61 -22.50 19.30
C PHE A 415 -29.59 -23.21 20.17
N ALA A 416 -28.68 -22.45 20.82
CA ALA A 416 -27.66 -23.01 21.70
C ALA A 416 -28.23 -23.67 22.95
N HIS A 417 -29.36 -23.16 23.47
CA HIS A 417 -29.97 -23.59 24.73
C HIS A 417 -31.27 -24.42 24.52
N ARG A 418 -31.51 -24.90 23.30
CA ARG A 418 -32.59 -25.84 22.99
C ARG A 418 -32.37 -27.17 23.72
N GLY A 419 -32.90 -27.35 24.89
CA GLY A 419 -32.74 -28.56 25.70
C GLY A 419 -32.49 -28.27 27.17
N ASP A 420 -32.23 -27.03 27.52
CA ASP A 420 -32.09 -26.59 28.92
C ASP A 420 -33.42 -26.17 29.57
N ASP A 421 -34.56 -26.76 29.13
CA ASP A 421 -35.89 -26.46 29.65
C ASP A 421 -36.11 -26.88 31.15
N THR A 422 -35.01 -27.02 31.89
CA THR A 422 -35.05 -27.33 33.32
C THR A 422 -34.17 -26.43 34.18
N ALA A 423 -34.11 -25.12 33.94
CA ALA A 423 -33.55 -24.22 34.95
C ALA A 423 -34.12 -22.80 34.83
N ASN A 424 -34.98 -22.46 35.78
CA ASN A 424 -35.36 -21.14 36.28
C ASN A 424 -34.75 -19.92 35.55
N VAL A 425 -35.50 -19.35 34.64
CA VAL A 425 -35.25 -18.00 34.17
C VAL A 425 -35.55 -17.03 35.29
N VAL A 426 -34.54 -16.56 36.01
CA VAL A 426 -34.63 -15.39 36.85
C VAL A 426 -34.88 -14.18 35.96
N SER A 427 -36.15 -13.79 35.86
CA SER A 427 -36.55 -12.56 35.18
C SER A 427 -35.97 -11.36 35.93
N ILE A 428 -34.89 -10.79 35.39
CA ILE A 428 -34.42 -9.50 35.87
C ILE A 428 -35.35 -8.42 35.29
N LYS A 429 -36.37 -8.08 36.06
CA LYS A 429 -37.16 -6.87 35.83
C LYS A 429 -36.20 -5.68 35.98
N ARG A 430 -35.97 -4.96 34.89
CA ARG A 430 -35.36 -3.63 34.95
C ARG A 430 -36.28 -2.70 35.70
N ALA A 431 -35.82 -2.17 36.82
CA ALA A 431 -36.39 -1.02 37.53
C ALA A 431 -35.97 0.27 36.79
#